data_f5296de1e7f6437384ee2c7a5421d4c3
#
_entry.id   f5296de1e7f6437384ee2c7a5421d4c3
#
_cell.length_a   1.000
_cell.length_b   1.000
_cell.length_c   1.000
_cell.angle_alpha   90.00
_cell.angle_beta   90.00
_cell.angle_gamma   90.00
#
_symmetry.space_group_name_H-M   'P 1'
#
loop_
_entity.id
_entity.type
_entity.pdbx_description
1 polymer ?
#
loop_
_entity_poly.entity_id
_entity_poly.type
_entity_poly.pdbx_seq_one_letter_code
_entity_poly.pdbx_strand_id
1 'polypeptide(L)'
;MPSDYRPRLVADQSLPYLAGLLDAVTDVTYLPSQEITRERLIEEKAEGLLIRSVTRCNQSLLEGTMVRSIATATAGFDHIDRDYCSSHGILWHNSPGCNARSVAHWVMGVLAERALRLKRPLAQETLAIIGVGHVGGNVQQMAEALGVK
;
A
#
# COMPACT_ATOMS: atom_id res chain seq x y z
N MET A 1 29.84 4.58 -5.99
CA MET A 1 28.94 4.56 -7.15
C MET A 1 29.25 5.78 -7.99
N PRO A 2 29.18 5.76 -9.34
CA PRO A 2 29.35 6.97 -10.12
C PRO A 2 28.31 8.00 -9.65
N SER A 3 28.70 9.25 -9.51
CA SER A 3 27.85 10.35 -9.02
C SER A 3 26.63 10.68 -9.90
N ASP A 4 26.55 10.09 -11.10
CA ASP A 4 25.50 10.35 -12.10
C ASP A 4 24.56 9.15 -12.34
N TYR A 5 24.67 8.06 -11.59
CA TYR A 5 23.77 6.92 -11.76
C TYR A 5 22.38 7.21 -11.18
N ARG A 6 21.35 7.12 -12.02
CA ARG A 6 19.95 7.29 -11.66
C ARG A 6 19.22 5.97 -11.91
N PRO A 7 18.72 5.30 -10.85
CA PRO A 7 17.90 4.08 -11.00
C PRO A 7 16.65 4.37 -11.83
N ARG A 8 16.25 3.41 -12.67
CA ARG A 8 15.01 3.50 -13.44
C ARG A 8 13.88 2.82 -12.71
N LEU A 9 12.82 3.57 -12.44
CA LEU A 9 11.65 3.08 -11.73
C LEU A 9 10.43 3.12 -12.64
N VAL A 10 9.59 2.09 -12.55
CA VAL A 10 8.23 2.13 -13.07
C VAL A 10 7.27 2.28 -11.90
N ALA A 11 6.38 3.26 -11.98
CA ALA A 11 5.44 3.58 -10.92
C ALA A 11 3.99 3.57 -11.43
N ASP A 12 3.09 3.00 -10.64
CA ASP A 12 1.66 3.13 -10.88
C ASP A 12 1.25 4.61 -10.75
N GLN A 13 0.75 5.19 -11.84
CA GLN A 13 0.34 6.59 -11.89
C GLN A 13 -0.79 6.96 -10.92
N SER A 14 -1.52 5.95 -10.42
CA SER A 14 -2.58 6.16 -9.43
C SER A 14 -2.06 6.32 -7.99
N LEU A 15 -0.73 6.25 -7.78
CA LEU A 15 -0.13 6.52 -6.48
C LEU A 15 -0.22 8.01 -6.17
N PRO A 16 -0.96 8.42 -5.14
CA PRO A 16 -1.12 9.82 -4.82
C PRO A 16 0.20 10.42 -4.33
N TYR A 17 0.44 11.68 -4.68
CA TYR A 17 1.59 12.49 -4.21
C TYR A 17 2.98 11.97 -4.61
N LEU A 18 3.06 10.99 -5.53
CA LEU A 18 4.35 10.42 -5.93
C LEU A 18 5.05 11.26 -7.01
N ALA A 19 4.27 11.88 -7.91
CA ALA A 19 4.82 12.66 -9.01
C ALA A 19 5.74 13.78 -8.51
N GLY A 20 6.96 13.83 -9.05
CA GLY A 20 7.99 14.80 -8.67
C GLY A 20 8.76 14.46 -7.40
N LEU A 21 8.30 13.51 -6.57
CA LEU A 21 8.94 13.23 -5.27
C LEU A 21 10.31 12.55 -5.42
N LEU A 22 10.45 11.67 -6.40
CA LEU A 22 11.66 10.88 -6.63
C LEU A 22 12.50 11.38 -7.80
N ASP A 23 11.98 12.30 -8.61
CA ASP A 23 12.59 12.74 -9.88
C ASP A 23 13.97 13.39 -9.69
N ALA A 24 14.29 13.85 -8.48
CA ALA A 24 15.62 14.40 -8.17
C ALA A 24 16.72 13.32 -8.14
N VAL A 25 16.37 12.06 -7.86
CA VAL A 25 17.34 10.97 -7.60
C VAL A 25 17.14 9.74 -8.49
N THR A 26 16.02 9.64 -9.19
CA THR A 26 15.66 8.49 -10.03
C THR A 26 15.00 8.95 -11.33
N ASP A 27 15.02 8.10 -12.35
CA ASP A 27 14.24 8.27 -13.56
C ASP A 27 12.95 7.45 -13.44
N VAL A 28 11.80 8.13 -13.33
CA VAL A 28 10.51 7.48 -13.08
C VAL A 28 9.63 7.50 -14.32
N THR A 29 9.19 6.32 -14.77
CA THR A 29 8.13 6.16 -15.78
C THR A 29 6.82 5.86 -15.07
N TYR A 30 5.83 6.75 -15.22
CA TYR A 30 4.50 6.59 -14.64
C TYR A 30 3.58 5.88 -15.63
N LEU A 31 3.00 4.74 -15.23
CA LEU A 31 2.13 3.93 -16.07
C LEU A 31 0.79 3.65 -15.38
N PRO A 32 -0.30 3.51 -16.14
CA PRO A 32 -1.52 2.87 -15.63
C PRO A 32 -1.20 1.44 -15.16
N SER A 33 -1.87 0.97 -14.11
CA SER A 33 -1.60 -0.39 -13.54
C SER A 33 -1.66 -1.50 -14.59
N GLN A 34 -2.59 -1.40 -15.56
CA GLN A 34 -2.77 -2.40 -16.64
C GLN A 34 -1.66 -2.37 -17.69
N GLU A 35 -0.87 -1.31 -17.76
CA GLU A 35 0.27 -1.18 -18.66
C GLU A 35 1.59 -1.60 -18.00
N ILE A 36 1.58 -1.90 -16.70
CA ILE A 36 2.75 -2.48 -16.01
C ILE A 36 2.81 -3.97 -16.37
N THR A 37 3.37 -4.23 -17.55
CA THR A 37 3.56 -5.57 -18.10
C THR A 37 5.04 -5.93 -18.14
N ARG A 38 5.35 -7.22 -18.29
CA ARG A 38 6.72 -7.71 -18.41
C ARG A 38 7.48 -7.02 -19.55
N GLU A 39 6.84 -6.95 -20.72
CA GLU A 39 7.40 -6.33 -21.93
C GLU A 39 7.74 -4.86 -21.68
N ARG A 40 6.83 -4.16 -20.99
CA ARG A 40 7.03 -2.75 -20.66
C ARG A 40 8.17 -2.57 -19.66
N LEU A 41 8.27 -3.45 -18.65
CA LEU A 41 9.39 -3.40 -17.70
C LEU A 41 10.75 -3.65 -18.37
N ILE A 42 10.81 -4.54 -19.35
CA ILE A 42 12.02 -4.80 -20.14
C ILE A 42 12.38 -3.58 -21.00
N GLU A 43 11.40 -2.99 -21.71
CA GLU A 43 11.58 -1.80 -22.54
C GLU A 43 12.13 -0.62 -21.73
N GLU A 44 11.52 -0.34 -20.57
CA GLU A 44 11.92 0.73 -19.66
C GLU A 44 13.23 0.41 -18.92
N LYS A 45 13.71 -0.83 -18.99
CA LYS A 45 14.84 -1.34 -18.20
C LYS A 45 14.64 -1.05 -16.70
N ALA A 46 13.44 -1.29 -16.22
CA ALA A 46 13.02 -0.98 -14.86
C ALA A 46 13.84 -1.77 -13.84
N GLU A 47 14.45 -1.08 -12.88
CA GLU A 47 15.21 -1.65 -11.78
C GLU A 47 14.38 -1.69 -10.49
N GLY A 48 13.34 -0.88 -10.41
CA GLY A 48 12.42 -0.86 -9.29
C GLY A 48 10.98 -0.62 -9.71
N LEU A 49 10.06 -1.11 -8.86
CA LEU A 49 8.62 -0.96 -9.04
C LEU A 49 8.00 -0.24 -7.84
N LEU A 50 7.13 0.71 -8.12
CA LEU A 50 6.25 1.34 -7.15
C LEU A 50 4.80 1.04 -7.55
N ILE A 51 4.14 0.16 -6.80
CA ILE A 51 2.88 -0.45 -7.23
C ILE A 51 1.79 -0.36 -6.17
N ARG A 52 0.61 -0.78 -6.58
CA ARG A 52 -0.56 -1.04 -5.73
C ARG A 52 -0.98 -2.51 -5.82
N SER A 53 -2.00 -2.89 -5.05
CA SER A 53 -2.50 -4.27 -4.95
C SER A 53 -3.03 -4.88 -6.25
N VAL A 54 -3.30 -4.07 -7.28
CA VAL A 54 -3.81 -4.54 -8.58
C VAL A 54 -2.72 -5.14 -9.48
N THR A 55 -1.44 -4.78 -9.24
CA THR A 55 -0.30 -5.33 -9.99
C THR A 55 0.24 -6.56 -9.27
N ARG A 56 0.12 -7.73 -9.89
CA ARG A 56 0.65 -8.98 -9.35
C ARG A 56 2.13 -9.14 -9.71
N CYS A 57 3.00 -9.08 -8.69
CA CYS A 57 4.43 -9.33 -8.84
C CYS A 57 4.73 -10.81 -8.63
N ASN A 58 4.78 -11.55 -9.72
CA ASN A 58 5.08 -12.98 -9.76
C ASN A 58 6.04 -13.27 -10.91
N GLN A 59 6.37 -14.55 -11.12
CA GLN A 59 7.25 -14.99 -12.20
C GLN A 59 6.84 -14.40 -13.55
N SER A 60 5.56 -14.42 -13.92
CA SER A 60 5.10 -13.97 -15.24
C SER A 60 5.38 -12.48 -15.51
N LEU A 61 5.39 -11.66 -14.48
CA LEU A 61 5.72 -10.22 -14.59
C LEU A 61 7.23 -9.97 -14.53
N LEU A 62 7.95 -10.70 -13.65
CA LEU A 62 9.30 -10.32 -13.24
C LEU A 62 10.41 -11.07 -13.98
N GLU A 63 10.10 -12.24 -14.57
CA GLU A 63 11.11 -13.07 -15.24
C GLU A 63 11.77 -12.34 -16.42
N GLY A 64 13.10 -12.32 -16.43
CA GLY A 64 13.88 -11.65 -17.48
C GLY A 64 13.89 -10.13 -17.41
N THR A 65 13.29 -9.51 -16.40
CA THR A 65 13.39 -8.08 -16.13
C THR A 65 14.64 -7.73 -15.34
N MET A 66 14.96 -6.45 -15.23
CA MET A 66 16.05 -5.94 -14.39
C MET A 66 15.57 -5.55 -12.97
N VAL A 67 14.32 -5.82 -12.62
CA VAL A 67 13.72 -5.43 -11.35
C VAL A 67 14.46 -6.09 -10.19
N ARG A 68 14.92 -5.28 -9.24
CA ARG A 68 15.63 -5.71 -8.02
C ARG A 68 14.93 -5.23 -6.75
N SER A 69 13.96 -4.31 -6.88
CA SER A 69 13.23 -3.77 -5.75
C SER A 69 11.77 -3.50 -6.10
N ILE A 70 10.88 -3.80 -5.16
CA ILE A 70 9.45 -3.57 -5.29
C ILE A 70 8.97 -2.87 -4.02
N ALA A 71 8.29 -1.74 -4.15
CA ALA A 71 7.57 -1.13 -3.05
C ALA A 71 6.07 -1.08 -3.39
N THR A 72 5.25 -1.62 -2.50
CA THR A 72 3.80 -1.51 -2.66
C THR A 72 3.21 -0.54 -1.63
N ALA A 73 2.45 0.42 -2.12
CA ALA A 73 1.76 1.41 -1.29
C ALA A 73 0.48 0.83 -0.66
N THR A 74 0.57 -0.40 -0.16
CA THR A 74 -0.53 -1.13 0.47
C THR A 74 -0.08 -1.79 1.77
N ALA A 75 -1.00 -1.95 2.71
CA ALA A 75 -0.74 -2.69 3.93
C ALA A 75 -0.62 -4.21 3.67
N GLY A 76 -1.48 -4.75 2.80
CA GLY A 76 -1.43 -6.14 2.36
C GLY A 76 -0.38 -6.36 1.27
N PHE A 77 0.06 -7.61 1.11
CA PHE A 77 1.08 -8.01 0.14
C PHE A 77 0.75 -9.31 -0.60
N ASP A 78 -0.51 -9.74 -0.63
CA ASP A 78 -0.95 -10.99 -1.29
C ASP A 78 -0.71 -11.00 -2.81
N HIS A 79 -0.45 -9.84 -3.40
CA HIS A 79 -0.10 -9.65 -4.80
C HIS A 79 1.42 -9.79 -5.06
N ILE A 80 2.23 -10.01 -4.02
CA ILE A 80 3.68 -10.23 -4.13
C ILE A 80 3.98 -11.72 -3.95
N ASP A 81 4.57 -12.34 -4.96
CA ASP A 81 5.11 -13.69 -4.86
C ASP A 81 6.45 -13.65 -4.11
N ARG A 82 6.37 -13.87 -2.80
CA ARG A 82 7.51 -13.77 -1.89
C ARG A 82 8.57 -14.82 -2.17
N ASP A 83 8.14 -16.02 -2.55
CA ASP A 83 9.06 -17.13 -2.79
C ASP A 83 9.85 -16.87 -4.07
N TYR A 84 9.18 -16.38 -5.11
CA TYR A 84 9.85 -15.93 -6.33
C TYR A 84 10.82 -14.78 -6.05
N CYS A 85 10.38 -13.74 -5.35
CA CYS A 85 11.24 -12.60 -5.00
C CYS A 85 12.47 -13.05 -4.21
N SER A 86 12.27 -13.88 -3.19
CA SER A 86 13.37 -14.39 -2.35
C SER A 86 14.39 -15.21 -3.16
N SER A 87 13.92 -16.11 -4.03
CA SER A 87 14.80 -16.96 -4.84
C SER A 87 15.58 -16.20 -5.92
N HIS A 88 15.10 -15.01 -6.32
CA HIS A 88 15.73 -14.16 -7.33
C HIS A 88 16.42 -12.92 -6.76
N GLY A 89 16.53 -12.79 -5.43
CA GLY A 89 17.19 -11.67 -4.78
C GLY A 89 16.46 -10.33 -4.97
N ILE A 90 15.14 -10.35 -5.22
CA ILE A 90 14.32 -9.16 -5.38
C ILE A 90 13.86 -8.72 -3.99
N LEU A 91 14.26 -7.53 -3.59
CA LEU A 91 13.81 -6.92 -2.33
C LEU A 91 12.39 -6.38 -2.51
N TRP A 92 11.53 -6.56 -1.51
CA TRP A 92 10.20 -5.97 -1.53
C TRP A 92 9.82 -5.40 -0.18
N HIS A 93 9.01 -4.34 -0.21
CA HIS A 93 8.49 -3.67 0.96
C HIS A 93 7.01 -3.33 0.76
N ASN A 94 6.23 -3.47 1.83
CA ASN A 94 4.87 -2.97 1.91
C ASN A 94 4.77 -1.83 2.93
N SER A 95 3.58 -1.28 3.11
CA SER A 95 3.32 -0.16 4.02
C SER A 95 2.35 -0.57 5.13
N PRO A 96 2.78 -1.38 6.13
CA PRO A 96 1.89 -1.87 7.17
C PRO A 96 1.25 -0.72 7.94
N GLY A 97 -0.08 -0.76 8.08
CA GLY A 97 -0.82 0.25 8.83
C GLY A 97 -0.96 1.62 8.16
N CYS A 98 -0.50 1.82 6.93
CA CYS A 98 -0.56 3.11 6.22
C CYS A 98 -1.97 3.73 6.16
N ASN A 99 -3.01 2.89 6.08
CA ASN A 99 -4.42 3.29 6.02
C ASN A 99 -5.18 3.06 7.33
N ALA A 100 -4.53 2.56 8.38
CA ALA A 100 -5.21 2.11 9.59
C ALA A 100 -6.02 3.21 10.27
N ARG A 101 -5.46 4.42 10.34
CA ARG A 101 -6.11 5.56 10.95
C ARG A 101 -7.30 6.04 10.14
N SER A 102 -7.19 6.06 8.81
CA SER A 102 -8.29 6.43 7.91
C SER A 102 -9.46 5.45 8.02
N VAL A 103 -9.15 4.15 8.08
CA VAL A 103 -10.18 3.11 8.30
C VAL A 103 -10.84 3.26 9.66
N ALA A 104 -10.08 3.54 10.73
CA ALA A 104 -10.63 3.78 12.05
C ALA A 104 -11.56 5.01 12.08
N HIS A 105 -11.19 6.11 11.43
CA HIS A 105 -12.05 7.28 11.29
C HIS A 105 -13.35 6.94 10.56
N TRP A 106 -13.29 6.15 9.49
CA TRP A 106 -14.48 5.71 8.78
C TRP A 106 -15.41 4.88 9.67
N VAL A 107 -14.85 3.94 10.44
CA VAL A 107 -15.61 3.14 11.41
C VAL A 107 -16.29 4.04 12.44
N MET A 108 -15.58 5.02 13.00
CA MET A 108 -16.18 5.99 13.94
C MET A 108 -17.29 6.81 13.29
N GLY A 109 -17.14 7.21 12.04
CA GLY A 109 -18.20 7.89 11.28
C GLY A 109 -19.48 7.04 11.15
N VAL A 110 -19.33 5.75 10.82
CA VAL A 110 -20.46 4.80 10.73
C VAL A 110 -21.13 4.60 12.09
N LEU A 111 -20.36 4.48 13.15
CA LEU A 111 -20.89 4.34 14.51
C LEU A 111 -21.64 5.61 14.96
N ALA A 112 -21.12 6.79 14.64
CA ALA A 112 -21.76 8.06 14.94
C ALA A 112 -23.09 8.20 14.18
N GLU A 113 -23.13 7.87 12.89
CA GLU A 113 -24.35 7.86 12.10
C GLU A 113 -25.40 6.90 12.68
N ARG A 114 -24.98 5.69 13.07
CA ARG A 114 -25.84 4.72 13.73
C ARG A 114 -26.42 5.28 15.05
N ALA A 115 -25.60 5.91 15.87
CA ALA A 115 -26.03 6.53 17.12
C ALA A 115 -27.09 7.62 16.90
N LEU A 116 -26.89 8.46 15.88
CA LEU A 116 -27.86 9.48 15.49
C LEU A 116 -29.20 8.89 15.03
N ARG A 117 -29.16 7.86 14.18
CA ARG A 117 -30.37 7.17 13.69
C ARG A 117 -31.15 6.51 14.83
N LEU A 118 -30.46 5.91 15.79
CA LEU A 118 -31.08 5.22 16.94
C LEU A 118 -31.38 6.19 18.09
N LYS A 119 -30.96 7.44 18.03
CA LYS A 119 -31.07 8.43 19.09
C LYS A 119 -30.45 7.94 20.41
N ARG A 120 -29.33 7.22 20.32
CA ARG A 120 -28.59 6.63 21.45
C ARG A 120 -27.17 7.14 21.46
N PRO A 121 -26.66 7.70 22.57
CA PRO A 121 -25.26 8.12 22.69
C PRO A 121 -24.28 6.94 22.51
N LEU A 122 -23.16 7.18 21.84
CA LEU A 122 -22.11 6.17 21.64
C LEU A 122 -21.61 5.61 22.99
N ALA A 123 -21.51 6.41 24.03
CA ALA A 123 -21.08 5.99 25.36
C ALA A 123 -22.00 4.94 26.01
N GLN A 124 -23.20 4.70 25.49
CA GLN A 124 -24.11 3.65 25.93
C GLN A 124 -23.98 2.35 25.10
N GLU A 125 -23.15 2.36 24.07
CA GLU A 125 -22.95 1.23 23.19
C GLU A 125 -21.74 0.38 23.63
N THR A 126 -21.75 -0.88 23.23
CA THR A 126 -20.63 -1.81 23.42
C THR A 126 -20.13 -2.21 22.04
N LEU A 127 -18.82 -2.15 21.82
CA LEU A 127 -18.17 -2.51 20.56
C LEU A 127 -17.25 -3.72 20.79
N ALA A 128 -17.56 -4.82 20.12
CA ALA A 128 -16.65 -5.95 20.06
C ALA A 128 -15.70 -5.79 18.88
N ILE A 129 -14.39 -5.88 19.14
CA ILE A 129 -13.34 -5.77 18.12
C ILE A 129 -12.63 -7.12 18.00
N ILE A 130 -12.75 -7.74 16.81
CA ILE A 130 -12.08 -9.00 16.51
C ILE A 130 -10.77 -8.69 15.78
N GLY A 131 -9.65 -8.83 16.47
CA GLY A 131 -8.31 -8.49 15.98
C GLY A 131 -7.90 -7.06 16.32
N VAL A 132 -6.91 -6.92 17.21
CA VAL A 132 -6.39 -5.64 17.69
C VAL A 132 -4.99 -5.40 17.10
N GLY A 133 -4.92 -5.38 15.74
CA GLY A 133 -3.74 -4.97 14.98
C GLY A 133 -3.75 -3.47 14.71
N HIS A 134 -3.11 -3.05 13.60
CA HIS A 134 -3.02 -1.63 13.23
C HIS A 134 -4.39 -0.93 13.16
N VAL A 135 -5.39 -1.55 12.53
CA VAL A 135 -6.73 -0.97 12.40
C VAL A 135 -7.50 -1.09 13.71
N GLY A 136 -7.63 -2.32 14.24
CA GLY A 136 -8.41 -2.57 15.46
C GLY A 136 -7.92 -1.78 16.66
N GLY A 137 -6.60 -1.63 16.83
CA GLY A 137 -6.03 -0.80 17.90
C GLY A 137 -6.38 0.69 17.76
N ASN A 138 -6.37 1.25 16.54
CA ASN A 138 -6.83 2.61 16.32
C ASN A 138 -8.33 2.76 16.58
N VAL A 139 -9.15 1.78 16.16
CA VAL A 139 -10.60 1.77 16.42
C VAL A 139 -10.86 1.71 17.94
N GLN A 140 -10.16 0.82 18.67
CA GLN A 140 -10.26 0.71 20.10
C GLN A 140 -9.96 2.04 20.80
N GLN A 141 -8.80 2.63 20.49
CA GLN A 141 -8.40 3.91 21.10
C GLN A 141 -9.43 5.02 20.88
N MET A 142 -9.97 5.12 19.66
CA MET A 142 -10.98 6.13 19.33
C MET A 142 -12.32 5.84 20.01
N ALA A 143 -12.74 4.59 20.07
CA ALA A 143 -13.98 4.17 20.73
C ALA A 143 -13.93 4.44 22.24
N GLU A 144 -12.83 4.09 22.91
CA GLU A 144 -12.60 4.36 24.32
C GLU A 144 -12.64 5.87 24.62
N ALA A 145 -12.01 6.69 23.76
CA ALA A 145 -12.04 8.17 23.90
C ALA A 145 -13.45 8.75 23.78
N LEU A 146 -14.37 8.07 23.10
CA LEU A 146 -15.80 8.44 22.99
C LEU A 146 -16.69 7.77 24.06
N GLY A 147 -16.10 7.03 25.00
CA GLY A 147 -16.79 6.37 26.09
C GLY A 147 -17.54 5.09 25.68
N VAL A 148 -17.27 4.56 24.49
CA VAL A 148 -17.79 3.24 24.06
C VAL A 148 -17.12 2.15 24.89
N LYS A 149 -17.90 1.15 25.31
CA LYS A 149 -17.42 0.01 26.12
C LYS A 149 -16.99 -1.16 25.25
#